data_229adac7419f3625ad6d49a23a08647e
#
_entry.id   229adac7419f3625ad6d49a23a08647e
#
_cell.length_a   1.000
_cell.length_b   1.000
_cell.length_c   1.000
_cell.angle_alpha   90.00
_cell.angle_beta   90.00
_cell.angle_gamma   90.00
#
_symmetry.space_group_name_H-M   'P 1'
#
loop_
_entity.id
_entity.type
_entity.pdbx_description
1 polymer ?
#
loop_
_entity_poly.entity_id
_entity_poly.type
_entity_poly.pdbx_seq_one_letter_code
_entity_poly.pdbx_strand_id
1 'polypeptide(L)'
;SDKLFQEKVENAHNASADVEATARCFLELIRIGVITVKDLESNDEYIKLFRETNSKPFELIGLNIQPYTPEDLDEGSRSEVDDSLDHDVAANEALLKDYPFVHLHNHTQFSILQSTSDVKTIVRKAVEDEMPALAITDFGNMMGAFQFVRECENNGIKAIVGCEFYVAEDRLKHQFTKDAPDRRFRQVLIAKNEAGYHNLSKLSSIGYTEGFYFGLPRVDKPILEEYKENLIATTGGLEGEVAHLILNVGEKQAEEAFKYWHEEFGNDFYAQLMRHGLEEEKRVNAVLLRFCEKYDVKYFAANNVFYPSEDDAQAHDLLLCVKENELQDTPIGRGRGFRFGMANHEFYFKSQVEMKKLFVDLPEAITTIKEVVDKIEEYSLGRDILLPKFEIPEEFADENAYLKHLAFEGAKKKYGEITQEIEDRLNFELKVVADMGFPGYF
;
A
#
# COMPACT_ATOMS: atom_id res chain seq x y z
N SER A 1 -14.14 -28.52 -29.56
CA SER A 1 -14.89 -27.93 -30.68
C SER A 1 -14.80 -28.77 -31.95
N ASP A 2 -13.65 -29.28 -32.36
CA ASP A 2 -13.45 -30.08 -33.60
C ASP A 2 -14.40 -31.26 -33.76
N LYS A 3 -14.71 -31.97 -32.64
CA LYS A 3 -15.63 -33.11 -32.68
C LYS A 3 -17.10 -32.72 -32.68
N LEU A 4 -17.43 -31.56 -32.14
CA LEU A 4 -18.81 -31.11 -31.95
C LEU A 4 -19.31 -30.28 -33.14
N PHE A 5 -18.46 -29.43 -33.69
CA PHE A 5 -18.82 -28.48 -34.77
C PHE A 5 -18.11 -28.78 -36.09
N GLN A 6 -17.15 -29.74 -36.13
CA GLN A 6 -16.29 -30.07 -37.29
C GLN A 6 -15.46 -28.85 -37.78
N GLU A 7 -15.20 -27.90 -36.87
CA GLU A 7 -14.45 -26.69 -37.13
C GLU A 7 -13.23 -26.65 -36.21
N LYS A 8 -12.09 -26.18 -36.71
CA LYS A 8 -10.93 -25.88 -35.87
C LYS A 8 -11.11 -24.52 -35.18
N VAL A 9 -10.68 -24.44 -33.92
CA VAL A 9 -10.62 -23.15 -33.21
C VAL A 9 -9.46 -22.37 -33.81
N GLU A 10 -9.78 -21.29 -34.53
CA GLU A 10 -8.76 -20.34 -34.98
C GLU A 10 -8.28 -19.55 -33.75
N ASN A 11 -6.98 -19.29 -33.69
CA ASN A 11 -6.30 -18.65 -32.56
C ASN A 11 -6.40 -19.42 -31.22
N ALA A 12 -6.44 -20.74 -31.25
CA ALA A 12 -6.26 -21.57 -30.05
C ALA A 12 -5.02 -21.12 -29.28
N HIS A 13 -5.17 -21.00 -27.93
CA HIS A 13 -4.22 -20.38 -26.97
C HIS A 13 -4.35 -18.86 -26.79
N ASN A 14 -5.35 -18.22 -27.38
CA ASN A 14 -5.82 -16.91 -26.98
C ASN A 14 -6.93 -17.09 -25.94
N ALA A 15 -6.78 -16.48 -24.76
CA ALA A 15 -7.71 -16.64 -23.63
C ALA A 15 -9.18 -16.36 -24.03
N SER A 16 -9.44 -15.34 -24.85
CA SER A 16 -10.79 -14.99 -25.32
C SER A 16 -11.37 -16.02 -26.27
N ALA A 17 -10.56 -16.54 -27.22
CA ALA A 17 -10.97 -17.59 -28.15
C ALA A 17 -11.26 -18.91 -27.44
N ASP A 18 -10.45 -19.25 -26.42
CA ASP A 18 -10.63 -20.45 -25.61
C ASP A 18 -11.89 -20.37 -24.74
N VAL A 19 -12.19 -19.19 -24.16
CA VAL A 19 -13.43 -18.95 -23.39
C VAL A 19 -14.65 -19.02 -24.29
N GLU A 20 -14.62 -18.37 -25.45
CA GLU A 20 -15.72 -18.40 -26.42
C GLU A 20 -15.98 -19.82 -26.93
N ALA A 21 -14.94 -20.56 -27.31
CA ALA A 21 -15.04 -21.94 -27.74
C ALA A 21 -15.59 -22.86 -26.64
N THR A 22 -15.20 -22.63 -25.39
CA THR A 22 -15.69 -23.39 -24.23
C THR A 22 -17.16 -23.09 -23.98
N ALA A 23 -17.56 -21.82 -23.96
CA ALA A 23 -18.95 -21.41 -23.78
C ALA A 23 -19.85 -21.97 -24.88
N ARG A 24 -19.41 -21.87 -26.14
CA ARG A 24 -20.11 -22.43 -27.30
C ARG A 24 -20.30 -23.94 -27.16
N CYS A 25 -19.24 -24.69 -26.81
CA CYS A 25 -19.33 -26.13 -26.59
C CYS A 25 -20.30 -26.47 -25.46
N PHE A 26 -20.26 -25.76 -24.37
CA PHE A 26 -21.14 -25.98 -23.22
C PHE A 26 -22.62 -25.77 -23.58
N LEU A 27 -22.95 -24.64 -24.20
CA LEU A 27 -24.31 -24.32 -24.64
C LEU A 27 -24.83 -25.33 -25.68
N GLU A 28 -23.98 -25.75 -26.61
CA GLU A 28 -24.34 -26.77 -27.62
C GLU A 28 -24.61 -28.13 -26.98
N LEU A 29 -23.83 -28.56 -25.99
CA LEU A 29 -24.07 -29.80 -25.26
C LEU A 29 -25.40 -29.78 -24.50
N ILE A 30 -25.83 -28.62 -23.97
CA ILE A 30 -27.15 -28.45 -23.37
C ILE A 30 -28.22 -28.54 -24.49
N ARG A 31 -28.04 -27.89 -25.63
CA ARG A 31 -28.95 -27.86 -26.75
C ARG A 31 -29.23 -29.26 -27.30
N ILE A 32 -28.20 -30.05 -27.54
CA ILE A 32 -28.34 -31.41 -28.08
C ILE A 32 -28.68 -32.49 -27.01
N GLY A 33 -28.73 -32.11 -25.73
CA GLY A 33 -29.22 -32.96 -24.64
C GLY A 33 -28.17 -33.85 -24.01
N VAL A 34 -26.88 -33.62 -24.25
CA VAL A 34 -25.78 -34.34 -23.59
C VAL A 34 -25.65 -33.88 -22.13
N ILE A 35 -25.75 -32.58 -21.91
CA ILE A 35 -25.86 -32.02 -20.55
C ILE A 35 -27.34 -31.93 -20.22
N THR A 36 -27.71 -32.54 -19.08
CA THR A 36 -29.11 -32.69 -18.66
C THR A 36 -29.43 -31.79 -17.48
N VAL A 37 -30.72 -31.73 -17.12
CA VAL A 37 -31.24 -30.99 -15.96
C VAL A 37 -30.52 -31.39 -14.67
N LYS A 38 -30.19 -32.67 -14.50
CA LYS A 38 -29.48 -33.21 -13.35
C LYS A 38 -28.04 -32.67 -13.24
N ASP A 39 -27.39 -32.48 -14.39
CA ASP A 39 -26.00 -32.03 -14.45
C ASP A 39 -25.88 -30.53 -14.14
N LEU A 40 -26.99 -29.77 -14.35
CA LEU A 40 -27.05 -28.33 -14.16
C LEU A 40 -27.74 -27.90 -12.87
N GLU A 41 -28.28 -28.86 -12.07
CA GLU A 41 -29.12 -28.58 -10.90
C GLU A 41 -30.25 -27.56 -11.21
N SER A 42 -30.79 -27.60 -12.45
CA SER A 42 -31.70 -26.60 -13.01
C SER A 42 -33.13 -27.16 -13.11
N ASN A 43 -34.08 -26.29 -13.55
CA ASN A 43 -35.50 -26.65 -13.75
C ASN A 43 -35.70 -27.21 -15.17
N ASP A 44 -36.50 -28.27 -15.29
CA ASP A 44 -36.89 -28.88 -16.56
C ASP A 44 -37.55 -27.89 -17.57
N GLU A 45 -38.30 -26.95 -17.08
CA GLU A 45 -38.95 -25.92 -17.94
C GLU A 45 -37.93 -24.99 -18.59
N TYR A 46 -36.87 -24.57 -17.86
CA TYR A 46 -35.84 -23.72 -18.42
C TYR A 46 -35.00 -24.40 -19.49
N ILE A 47 -34.66 -25.67 -19.27
CA ILE A 47 -33.90 -26.42 -20.29
C ILE A 47 -34.75 -26.69 -21.53
N LYS A 48 -36.03 -26.97 -21.35
CA LYS A 48 -36.96 -27.13 -22.47
C LYS A 48 -37.09 -25.84 -23.27
N LEU A 49 -37.35 -24.71 -22.60
CA LEU A 49 -37.41 -23.39 -23.24
C LEU A 49 -36.11 -23.03 -23.96
N PHE A 50 -34.95 -23.29 -23.30
CA PHE A 50 -33.64 -23.06 -23.92
C PHE A 50 -33.50 -23.83 -25.24
N ARG A 51 -33.87 -25.12 -25.29
CA ARG A 51 -33.80 -25.94 -26.50
C ARG A 51 -34.79 -25.51 -27.58
N GLU A 52 -35.98 -25.10 -27.20
CA GLU A 52 -37.00 -24.60 -28.13
C GLU A 52 -36.60 -23.25 -28.78
N THR A 53 -35.97 -22.37 -27.99
CA THR A 53 -35.50 -21.08 -28.48
C THR A 53 -34.21 -21.15 -29.28
N ASN A 54 -33.36 -22.16 -29.03
CA ASN A 54 -32.05 -22.35 -29.69
C ASN A 54 -32.10 -23.60 -30.59
N SER A 55 -32.91 -23.54 -31.65
CA SER A 55 -33.11 -24.67 -32.58
C SER A 55 -31.91 -24.94 -33.51
N LYS A 56 -31.00 -23.98 -33.70
CA LYS A 56 -29.80 -24.07 -34.52
C LYS A 56 -28.52 -24.22 -33.67
N PRO A 57 -27.43 -24.80 -34.24
CA PRO A 57 -26.14 -24.82 -33.60
C PRO A 57 -25.67 -23.41 -33.24
N PHE A 58 -24.97 -23.28 -32.11
CA PHE A 58 -24.40 -22.01 -31.71
C PHE A 58 -23.23 -21.63 -32.64
N GLU A 59 -23.25 -20.41 -33.15
CA GLU A 59 -22.17 -19.83 -33.94
C GLU A 59 -21.22 -19.04 -33.03
N LEU A 60 -19.94 -18.92 -33.44
CA LEU A 60 -19.01 -18.02 -32.79
C LEU A 60 -19.49 -16.58 -32.99
N ILE A 61 -19.54 -15.79 -31.93
CA ILE A 61 -19.90 -14.36 -32.00
C ILE A 61 -18.80 -13.59 -32.73
N GLY A 62 -17.60 -14.19 -32.78
CA GLY A 62 -16.43 -13.60 -33.43
C GLY A 62 -16.04 -12.33 -32.66
N LEU A 63 -15.57 -12.48 -31.43
CA LEU A 63 -14.84 -11.41 -30.77
C LEU A 63 -13.61 -11.13 -31.63
N ASN A 64 -13.72 -10.16 -32.51
CA ASN A 64 -12.64 -9.72 -33.39
C ASN A 64 -11.64 -8.90 -32.56
N ILE A 65 -11.02 -9.59 -31.60
CA ILE A 65 -9.92 -9.05 -30.83
C ILE A 65 -8.69 -9.26 -31.68
N GLN A 66 -8.36 -8.30 -32.51
CA GLN A 66 -7.04 -8.25 -33.11
C GLN A 66 -6.02 -8.05 -31.97
N PRO A 67 -4.91 -8.81 -31.93
CA PRO A 67 -3.83 -8.54 -31.02
C PRO A 67 -3.39 -7.11 -31.26
N TYR A 68 -3.40 -6.28 -30.21
CA TYR A 68 -2.87 -4.95 -30.25
C TYR A 68 -1.38 -5.02 -30.62
N THR A 69 -1.01 -4.49 -31.75
CA THR A 69 0.38 -4.24 -32.12
C THR A 69 0.66 -2.74 -31.97
N PRO A 70 1.80 -2.36 -31.36
CA PRO A 70 2.17 -0.94 -31.20
C PRO A 70 2.19 -0.14 -32.51
N GLU A 71 2.25 -0.83 -33.63
CA GLU A 71 2.28 -0.24 -34.99
C GLU A 71 0.89 0.19 -35.48
N ASP A 72 -0.21 -0.29 -34.89
CA ASP A 72 -1.57 0.06 -35.28
C ASP A 72 -2.01 1.47 -34.80
N LEU A 73 -1.17 2.19 -34.07
CA LEU A 73 -1.43 3.54 -33.59
C LEU A 73 -1.13 4.64 -34.63
N ASP A 74 -0.46 4.35 -35.75
CA ASP A 74 0.15 5.42 -36.56
C ASP A 74 -0.62 5.84 -37.83
N GLU A 75 -1.69 5.20 -38.29
CA GLU A 75 -2.31 5.59 -39.57
C GLU A 75 -3.85 5.62 -39.68
N GLY A 76 -4.62 5.69 -38.59
CA GLY A 76 -6.07 5.56 -38.75
C GLY A 76 -7.01 6.57 -38.09
N SER A 77 -6.53 7.48 -37.28
CA SER A 77 -7.40 8.50 -36.66
C SER A 77 -6.63 9.78 -36.29
N ARG A 78 -6.03 10.40 -37.27
CA ARG A 78 -5.92 11.87 -37.22
C ARG A 78 -7.28 12.46 -37.61
N SER A 79 -8.31 12.26 -36.77
CA SER A 79 -9.37 13.25 -36.68
C SER A 79 -8.70 14.54 -36.19
N GLU A 80 -9.04 15.63 -36.85
CA GLU A 80 -8.62 16.99 -36.56
C GLU A 80 -8.20 17.16 -35.09
N VAL A 81 -6.89 17.36 -34.88
CA VAL A 81 -6.36 17.70 -33.55
C VAL A 81 -7.10 18.96 -33.16
N ASP A 82 -7.95 18.83 -32.15
CA ASP A 82 -8.68 19.96 -31.60
C ASP A 82 -7.61 20.91 -31.01
N ASP A 83 -7.38 22.04 -31.66
CA ASP A 83 -6.44 23.10 -31.23
C ASP A 83 -6.71 23.52 -29.76
N SER A 84 -7.90 23.24 -29.22
CA SER A 84 -8.25 23.50 -27.83
C SER A 84 -7.50 22.62 -26.84
N LEU A 85 -7.19 21.35 -27.19
CA LEU A 85 -6.44 20.43 -26.31
C LEU A 85 -4.99 20.85 -26.12
N ASP A 86 -4.34 21.38 -27.19
CA ASP A 86 -2.96 21.89 -27.09
C ASP A 86 -2.88 23.16 -26.24
N HIS A 87 -3.91 24.02 -26.28
CA HIS A 87 -3.99 25.22 -25.45
C HIS A 87 -4.17 24.88 -23.97
N ASP A 88 -4.98 23.86 -23.64
CA ASP A 88 -5.21 23.43 -22.27
C ASP A 88 -3.95 22.80 -21.67
N VAL A 89 -3.22 21.97 -22.44
CA VAL A 89 -1.96 21.36 -21.99
C VAL A 89 -0.91 22.42 -21.67
N ALA A 90 -0.70 23.41 -22.55
CA ALA A 90 0.27 24.49 -22.32
C ALA A 90 -0.09 25.37 -21.11
N ALA A 91 -1.40 25.63 -20.90
CA ALA A 91 -1.89 26.36 -19.73
C ALA A 91 -1.66 25.57 -18.44
N ASN A 92 -1.94 24.27 -18.47
CA ASN A 92 -1.73 23.37 -17.35
C ASN A 92 -0.24 23.20 -17.01
N GLU A 93 0.63 23.07 -18.01
CA GLU A 93 2.08 23.06 -17.79
C GLU A 93 2.57 24.35 -17.11
N ALA A 94 2.04 25.51 -17.54
CA ALA A 94 2.38 26.79 -16.92
C ALA A 94 1.90 26.84 -15.45
N LEU A 95 0.67 26.40 -15.18
CA LEU A 95 0.11 26.31 -13.83
C LEU A 95 0.96 25.40 -12.92
N LEU A 96 1.30 24.21 -13.43
CA LEU A 96 2.02 23.18 -12.64
C LEU A 96 3.47 23.57 -12.31
N LYS A 97 4.04 24.60 -12.93
CA LYS A 97 5.37 25.11 -12.54
C LYS A 97 5.38 25.64 -11.11
N ASP A 98 4.29 26.24 -10.66
CA ASP A 98 4.19 26.88 -9.34
C ASP A 98 3.77 25.89 -8.23
N TYR A 99 3.41 24.65 -8.60
CA TYR A 99 2.99 23.63 -7.65
C TYR A 99 4.01 22.51 -7.59
N PRO A 100 4.71 22.32 -6.45
CA PRO A 100 5.61 21.19 -6.29
C PRO A 100 4.81 19.86 -6.23
N PHE A 101 5.40 18.82 -6.80
CA PHE A 101 4.94 17.46 -6.57
C PHE A 101 5.62 16.90 -5.34
N VAL A 102 4.89 16.11 -4.54
CA VAL A 102 5.38 15.40 -3.36
C VAL A 102 4.90 13.95 -3.44
N HIS A 103 5.82 13.02 -3.28
CA HIS A 103 5.46 11.61 -3.15
C HIS A 103 4.79 11.36 -1.80
N LEU A 104 3.51 10.98 -1.82
CA LEU A 104 2.71 10.66 -0.65
C LEU A 104 2.51 9.15 -0.43
N HIS A 105 3.04 8.30 -1.32
CA HIS A 105 2.94 6.84 -1.24
C HIS A 105 4.26 6.19 -1.65
N ASN A 106 5.12 5.90 -0.67
CA ASN A 106 6.44 5.32 -0.88
C ASN A 106 6.72 4.20 0.11
N HIS A 107 7.33 3.13 -0.37
CA HIS A 107 7.82 2.01 0.43
C HIS A 107 9.35 2.09 0.56
N THR A 108 9.84 1.84 1.79
CA THR A 108 11.27 1.79 2.07
C THR A 108 11.74 0.36 2.32
N GLN A 109 13.05 0.19 2.62
CA GLN A 109 13.59 -1.10 3.04
C GLN A 109 12.88 -1.72 4.27
N PHE A 110 12.07 -0.93 4.98
CA PHE A 110 11.25 -1.41 6.09
C PHE A 110 9.93 -2.06 5.64
N SER A 111 9.56 -1.94 4.36
CA SER A 111 8.66 -2.86 3.65
C SER A 111 9.45 -4.12 3.28
N ILE A 112 9.76 -4.93 4.29
CA ILE A 112 10.75 -6.00 4.24
C ILE A 112 10.45 -6.98 3.11
N LEU A 113 11.48 -7.27 2.27
CA LEU A 113 11.40 -8.10 1.07
C LEU A 113 10.40 -7.60 0.00
N GLN A 114 9.97 -6.33 0.07
CA GLN A 114 9.00 -5.77 -0.86
C GLN A 114 9.45 -4.44 -1.48
N SER A 115 10.47 -3.78 -0.92
CA SER A 115 11.05 -2.55 -1.48
C SER A 115 12.57 -2.55 -1.33
N THR A 116 13.26 -2.00 -2.34
CA THR A 116 14.72 -1.77 -2.34
C THR A 116 15.08 -0.31 -2.05
N SER A 117 14.10 0.56 -1.83
CA SER A 117 14.33 1.98 -1.52
C SER A 117 14.87 2.15 -0.10
N ASP A 118 16.14 2.52 0.08
CA ASP A 118 16.61 2.94 1.38
C ASP A 118 16.24 4.40 1.69
N VAL A 119 15.99 4.66 2.98
CA VAL A 119 15.52 5.98 3.46
C VAL A 119 16.44 7.11 3.02
N LYS A 120 17.75 6.95 3.11
CA LYS A 120 18.71 8.03 2.77
C LYS A 120 18.67 8.34 1.28
N THR A 121 18.55 7.31 0.45
CA THR A 121 18.52 7.48 -1.01
C THR A 121 17.25 8.21 -1.45
N ILE A 122 16.06 7.86 -0.94
CA ILE A 122 14.83 8.55 -1.33
C ILE A 122 14.78 9.99 -0.79
N VAL A 123 15.25 10.25 0.43
CA VAL A 123 15.35 11.61 0.97
C VAL A 123 16.31 12.46 0.14
N ARG A 124 17.50 11.93 -0.20
CA ARG A 124 18.44 12.62 -1.07
C ARG A 124 17.83 12.95 -2.43
N LYS A 125 17.15 12.00 -3.08
CA LYS A 125 16.48 12.23 -4.37
C LYS A 125 15.39 13.30 -4.28
N ALA A 126 14.60 13.31 -3.20
CA ALA A 126 13.60 14.34 -2.99
C ALA A 126 14.23 15.73 -2.82
N VAL A 127 15.35 15.83 -2.11
CA VAL A 127 16.11 17.09 -1.94
C VAL A 127 16.75 17.54 -3.25
N GLU A 128 17.39 16.64 -4.00
CA GLU A 128 17.99 16.93 -5.32
C GLU A 128 16.95 17.41 -6.34
N ASP A 129 15.70 16.92 -6.22
CA ASP A 129 14.56 17.32 -7.07
C ASP A 129 13.74 18.47 -6.44
N GLU A 130 14.26 19.15 -5.40
CA GLU A 130 13.66 20.31 -4.74
C GLU A 130 12.22 20.05 -4.22
N MET A 131 11.89 18.82 -3.84
CA MET A 131 10.60 18.52 -3.23
C MET A 131 10.52 19.12 -1.81
N PRO A 132 9.43 19.84 -1.45
CA PRO A 132 9.32 20.49 -0.13
C PRO A 132 9.03 19.49 0.99
N ALA A 133 8.54 18.31 0.65
CA ALA A 133 8.17 17.26 1.59
C ALA A 133 8.34 15.86 0.96
N LEU A 134 8.35 14.85 1.77
CA LEU A 134 8.37 13.44 1.35
C LEU A 134 7.58 12.60 2.35
N ALA A 135 6.84 11.60 1.87
CA ALA A 135 6.18 10.62 2.72
C ALA A 135 6.87 9.25 2.69
N ILE A 136 6.71 8.48 3.77
CA ILE A 136 6.87 7.03 3.76
C ILE A 136 5.56 6.38 4.20
N THR A 137 5.23 5.23 3.60
CA THR A 137 4.00 4.47 3.86
C THR A 137 4.30 2.97 3.83
N ASP A 138 5.24 2.53 4.66
CA ASP A 138 5.65 1.13 4.72
C ASP A 138 4.51 0.19 5.11
N PHE A 139 4.60 -1.07 4.69
CA PHE A 139 3.57 -2.08 4.92
C PHE A 139 3.44 -2.49 6.38
N GLY A 140 2.32 -2.11 7.00
CA GLY A 140 1.88 -2.56 8.31
C GLY A 140 2.82 -2.23 9.48
N ASN A 141 3.85 -1.42 9.27
CA ASN A 141 4.82 -1.09 10.33
C ASN A 141 5.31 0.35 10.29
N MET A 142 5.84 0.80 11.42
CA MET A 142 6.38 2.14 11.64
C MET A 142 7.90 2.12 11.88
N MET A 143 8.61 1.04 11.52
CA MET A 143 10.01 0.83 11.86
C MET A 143 10.94 1.88 11.25
N GLY A 144 10.63 2.36 10.05
CA GLY A 144 11.38 3.38 9.32
C GLY A 144 11.18 4.81 9.83
N ALA A 145 10.10 5.08 10.58
CA ALA A 145 9.64 6.44 10.87
C ALA A 145 10.70 7.31 11.56
N PHE A 146 11.35 6.81 12.62
CA PHE A 146 12.37 7.58 13.34
C PHE A 146 13.58 7.92 12.46
N GLN A 147 14.09 6.94 11.71
CA GLN A 147 15.22 7.16 10.80
C GLN A 147 14.83 8.15 9.71
N PHE A 148 13.63 8.04 9.16
CA PHE A 148 13.12 8.88 8.09
C PHE A 148 12.94 10.33 8.54
N VAL A 149 12.23 10.58 9.67
CA VAL A 149 12.04 11.92 10.21
C VAL A 149 13.37 12.60 10.47
N ARG A 150 14.30 11.90 11.12
CA ARG A 150 15.63 12.44 11.40
C ARG A 150 16.43 12.75 10.11
N GLU A 151 16.34 11.91 9.10
CA GLU A 151 17.01 12.14 7.82
C GLU A 151 16.41 13.37 7.10
N CYS A 152 15.08 13.53 7.13
CA CYS A 152 14.40 14.69 6.60
C CYS A 152 14.79 15.98 7.35
N GLU A 153 14.78 15.96 8.69
CA GLU A 153 15.22 17.08 9.53
C GLU A 153 16.66 17.52 9.17
N ASN A 154 17.58 16.57 9.04
CA ASN A 154 18.99 16.83 8.70
C ASN A 154 19.15 17.47 7.31
N ASN A 155 18.21 17.26 6.39
CA ASN A 155 18.26 17.76 5.02
C ASN A 155 17.27 18.92 4.76
N GLY A 156 16.54 19.39 5.79
CA GLY A 156 15.63 20.53 5.68
C GLY A 156 14.38 20.27 4.82
N ILE A 157 13.93 19.03 4.70
CA ILE A 157 12.72 18.62 3.99
C ILE A 157 11.65 18.16 5.00
N LYS A 158 10.40 18.51 4.76
CA LYS A 158 9.28 18.12 5.64
C LYS A 158 9.02 16.61 5.58
N ALA A 159 9.10 15.94 6.73
CA ALA A 159 8.78 14.52 6.85
C ALA A 159 7.27 14.29 6.99
N ILE A 160 6.74 13.35 6.23
CA ILE A 160 5.36 12.91 6.29
C ILE A 160 5.36 11.42 6.61
N VAL A 161 4.78 11.04 7.75
CA VAL A 161 4.76 9.63 8.18
C VAL A 161 3.38 9.04 7.98
N GLY A 162 3.32 7.96 7.23
CA GLY A 162 2.15 7.16 7.00
C GLY A 162 2.46 5.66 7.16
N CYS A 163 1.46 4.84 6.93
CA CYS A 163 1.56 3.39 6.91
C CYS A 163 0.50 2.82 5.96
N GLU A 164 0.86 1.81 5.18
CA GLU A 164 -0.09 1.05 4.37
C GLU A 164 -0.49 -0.22 5.12
N PHE A 165 -1.67 -0.22 5.71
CA PHE A 165 -2.20 -1.31 6.53
C PHE A 165 -2.86 -2.41 5.69
N TYR A 166 -2.77 -3.65 6.17
CA TYR A 166 -3.58 -4.76 5.69
C TYR A 166 -4.90 -4.80 6.46
N VAL A 167 -6.00 -4.42 5.80
CA VAL A 167 -7.33 -4.39 6.40
C VAL A 167 -8.06 -5.68 6.09
N ALA A 168 -8.34 -6.47 7.13
CA ALA A 168 -9.13 -7.69 7.07
C ALA A 168 -10.59 -7.42 7.46
N GLU A 169 -11.48 -8.35 7.15
CA GLU A 169 -12.87 -8.31 7.61
C GLU A 169 -12.96 -8.43 9.14
N ASP A 170 -12.13 -9.30 9.72
CA ASP A 170 -11.98 -9.52 11.17
C ASP A 170 -10.51 -9.88 11.44
N ARG A 171 -9.78 -9.00 12.15
CA ARG A 171 -8.37 -9.20 12.46
C ARG A 171 -8.11 -10.38 13.39
N LEU A 172 -9.09 -10.73 14.21
CA LEU A 172 -8.98 -11.82 15.20
C LEU A 172 -9.28 -13.21 14.62
N LYS A 173 -9.83 -13.27 13.41
CA LYS A 173 -10.11 -14.52 12.73
C LYS A 173 -8.82 -15.13 12.16
N HIS A 174 -8.51 -16.36 12.60
CA HIS A 174 -7.30 -17.09 12.18
C HIS A 174 -7.62 -18.45 11.53
N GLN A 175 -8.89 -18.69 11.18
CA GLN A 175 -9.32 -19.90 10.49
C GLN A 175 -10.12 -19.54 9.24
N PHE A 176 -9.62 -19.98 8.10
CA PHE A 176 -10.19 -19.67 6.79
C PHE A 176 -10.41 -20.96 6.00
N THR A 177 -11.41 -20.97 5.12
CA THR A 177 -11.73 -22.07 4.22
C THR A 177 -11.69 -21.56 2.77
N LYS A 178 -11.81 -22.48 1.80
CA LYS A 178 -11.92 -22.08 0.38
C LYS A 178 -13.12 -21.20 0.11
N ASP A 179 -14.24 -21.44 0.82
CA ASP A 179 -15.50 -20.70 0.66
C ASP A 179 -15.51 -19.37 1.44
N ALA A 180 -14.66 -19.24 2.45
CA ALA A 180 -14.48 -18.05 3.26
C ALA A 180 -12.97 -17.74 3.41
N PRO A 181 -12.30 -17.29 2.35
CA PRO A 181 -10.87 -16.99 2.36
C PRO A 181 -10.57 -15.74 3.18
N ASP A 182 -9.31 -15.61 3.59
CA ASP A 182 -8.81 -14.37 4.21
C ASP A 182 -8.74 -13.25 3.16
N ARG A 183 -9.77 -12.40 3.14
CA ARG A 183 -9.82 -11.22 2.28
C ARG A 183 -9.17 -10.05 2.99
N ARG A 184 -8.25 -9.42 2.30
CA ARG A 184 -7.50 -8.27 2.82
C ARG A 184 -7.39 -7.21 1.73
N PHE A 185 -7.50 -5.96 2.13
CA PHE A 185 -7.25 -4.80 1.29
C PHE A 185 -6.10 -4.00 1.88
N ARG A 186 -5.48 -3.16 1.10
CA ARG A 186 -4.46 -2.24 1.56
C ARG A 186 -5.07 -0.86 1.76
N GLN A 187 -4.73 -0.23 2.88
CA GLN A 187 -5.24 1.09 3.25
C GLN A 187 -4.10 1.99 3.67
N VAL A 188 -3.88 3.05 2.93
CA VAL A 188 -2.87 4.07 3.26
C VAL A 188 -3.49 5.08 4.21
N LEU A 189 -2.83 5.26 5.37
CA LEU A 189 -3.13 6.26 6.37
C LEU A 189 -1.90 7.12 6.61
N ILE A 190 -2.08 8.44 6.72
CA ILE A 190 -1.01 9.43 6.91
C ILE A 190 -1.30 10.24 8.19
N ALA A 191 -0.31 10.42 9.05
CA ALA A 191 -0.42 11.22 10.26
C ALA A 191 -0.42 12.71 9.94
N LYS A 192 -1.37 13.47 10.48
CA LYS A 192 -1.38 14.93 10.38
C LYS A 192 -0.46 15.62 11.40
N ASN A 193 -0.17 14.96 12.51
CA ASN A 193 0.63 15.48 13.61
C ASN A 193 1.16 14.35 14.50
N GLU A 194 1.85 14.67 15.58
CA GLU A 194 2.40 13.70 16.53
C GLU A 194 1.33 12.77 17.12
N ALA A 195 0.13 13.25 17.40
CA ALA A 195 -0.96 12.40 17.89
C ALA A 195 -1.39 11.37 16.84
N GLY A 196 -1.48 11.78 15.57
CA GLY A 196 -1.73 10.88 14.45
C GLY A 196 -0.61 9.82 14.30
N TYR A 197 0.66 10.21 14.45
CA TYR A 197 1.77 9.27 14.48
C TYR A 197 1.62 8.22 15.59
N HIS A 198 1.22 8.63 16.78
CA HIS A 198 0.95 7.70 17.88
C HIS A 198 -0.21 6.74 17.55
N ASN A 199 -1.26 7.21 16.87
CA ASN A 199 -2.36 6.37 16.42
C ASN A 199 -1.89 5.34 15.38
N LEU A 200 -1.08 5.73 14.38
CA LEU A 200 -0.45 4.78 13.46
C LEU A 200 0.39 3.73 14.18
N SER A 201 1.18 4.14 15.19
CA SER A 201 2.01 3.24 15.99
C SER A 201 1.16 2.24 16.78
N LYS A 202 0.00 2.67 17.30
CA LYS A 202 -0.98 1.80 17.98
C LYS A 202 -1.58 0.80 17.01
N LEU A 203 -2.07 1.25 15.86
CA LEU A 203 -2.63 0.39 14.82
C LEU A 203 -1.62 -0.65 14.36
N SER A 204 -0.36 -0.25 14.11
CA SER A 204 0.71 -1.17 13.76
C SER A 204 0.94 -2.21 14.87
N SER A 205 1.04 -1.79 16.13
CA SER A 205 1.22 -2.69 17.27
C SER A 205 0.08 -3.70 17.40
N ILE A 206 -1.18 -3.26 17.28
CA ILE A 206 -2.37 -4.12 17.30
C ILE A 206 -2.34 -5.12 16.14
N GLY A 207 -1.95 -4.67 14.94
CA GLY A 207 -1.79 -5.55 13.80
C GLY A 207 -0.81 -6.70 14.07
N TYR A 208 0.31 -6.43 14.76
CA TYR A 208 1.29 -7.47 15.11
C TYR A 208 0.91 -8.32 16.33
N THR A 209 0.25 -7.75 17.33
CA THR A 209 -0.07 -8.47 18.59
C THR A 209 -1.37 -9.25 18.54
N GLU A 210 -2.36 -8.76 17.78
CA GLU A 210 -3.70 -9.35 17.72
C GLU A 210 -4.03 -9.90 16.33
N GLY A 211 -3.68 -9.14 15.27
CA GLY A 211 -4.09 -9.43 13.91
C GLY A 211 -3.10 -10.22 13.06
N PHE A 212 -1.95 -10.62 13.64
CA PHE A 212 -0.88 -11.27 12.88
C PHE A 212 -1.29 -12.65 12.36
N TYR A 213 -1.34 -12.79 11.04
CA TYR A 213 -1.71 -14.02 10.39
C TYR A 213 -0.98 -14.21 9.06
N PHE A 214 -0.39 -15.38 8.84
CA PHE A 214 0.40 -15.71 7.63
C PHE A 214 1.47 -14.65 7.29
N GLY A 215 2.21 -14.20 8.31
CA GLY A 215 3.30 -13.24 8.14
C GLY A 215 2.86 -11.78 7.95
N LEU A 216 1.56 -11.46 8.03
CA LEU A 216 1.03 -10.12 7.82
C LEU A 216 0.31 -9.58 9.06
N PRO A 217 0.64 -8.34 9.49
CA PRO A 217 -0.07 -7.64 10.56
C PRO A 217 -1.37 -7.05 9.99
N ARG A 218 -2.52 -7.58 10.42
CA ARG A 218 -3.84 -7.16 9.95
C ARG A 218 -4.52 -6.28 10.98
N VAL A 219 -5.18 -5.24 10.50
CA VAL A 219 -6.16 -4.45 11.25
C VAL A 219 -7.55 -4.69 10.66
N ASP A 220 -8.59 -4.17 11.27
CA ASP A 220 -9.95 -4.18 10.75
C ASP A 220 -10.62 -2.81 10.92
N LYS A 221 -11.77 -2.61 10.30
CA LYS A 221 -12.50 -1.34 10.33
C LYS A 221 -12.81 -0.87 11.75
N PRO A 222 -13.29 -1.72 12.70
CA PRO A 222 -13.55 -1.29 14.06
C PRO A 222 -12.34 -0.68 14.78
N ILE A 223 -11.14 -1.26 14.62
CA ILE A 223 -9.96 -0.68 15.26
C ILE A 223 -9.44 0.55 14.53
N LEU A 224 -9.65 0.65 13.20
CA LEU A 224 -9.36 1.86 12.45
C LEU A 224 -10.24 3.03 12.89
N GLU A 225 -11.53 2.79 13.13
CA GLU A 225 -12.47 3.79 13.64
C GLU A 225 -12.06 4.30 15.04
N GLU A 226 -11.53 3.44 15.92
CA GLU A 226 -11.04 3.82 17.24
C GLU A 226 -9.82 4.76 17.19
N TYR A 227 -8.92 4.55 16.19
CA TYR A 227 -7.65 5.29 16.10
C TYR A 227 -7.55 6.22 14.88
N LYS A 228 -8.67 6.58 14.24
CA LYS A 228 -8.69 7.41 13.01
C LYS A 228 -8.34 8.88 13.23
N GLU A 229 -8.47 9.40 14.45
CA GLU A 229 -8.27 10.82 14.74
C GLU A 229 -6.86 11.29 14.35
N ASN A 230 -6.79 12.48 13.76
CA ASN A 230 -5.53 13.06 13.24
C ASN A 230 -4.86 12.25 12.13
N LEU A 231 -5.61 11.45 11.39
CA LEU A 231 -5.15 10.72 10.21
C LEU A 231 -5.84 11.24 8.94
N ILE A 232 -5.13 11.16 7.85
CA ILE A 232 -5.64 11.28 6.48
C ILE A 232 -5.72 9.87 5.91
N ALA A 233 -6.86 9.52 5.29
CA ALA A 233 -7.06 8.27 4.57
C ALA A 233 -7.09 8.51 3.07
N THR A 234 -6.62 7.52 2.30
CA THR A 234 -6.69 7.56 0.84
C THR A 234 -7.40 6.32 0.30
N THR A 235 -7.78 6.31 -0.96
CA THR A 235 -8.30 5.07 -1.59
C THR A 235 -7.23 4.00 -1.78
N GLY A 236 -5.95 4.32 -1.55
CA GLY A 236 -4.82 3.42 -1.84
C GLY A 236 -4.62 3.18 -3.34
N GLY A 237 -3.81 2.18 -3.67
CA GLY A 237 -3.59 1.72 -5.04
C GLY A 237 -4.59 0.64 -5.48
N LEU A 238 -4.21 -0.15 -6.49
CA LEU A 238 -5.04 -1.25 -7.03
C LEU A 238 -5.40 -2.33 -5.97
N GLU A 239 -4.61 -2.46 -4.92
CA GLU A 239 -4.84 -3.38 -3.80
C GLU A 239 -5.77 -2.78 -2.72
N GLY A 240 -6.20 -1.52 -2.87
CA GLY A 240 -7.16 -0.87 -2.01
C GLY A 240 -8.56 -1.44 -2.14
N GLU A 241 -9.40 -1.29 -1.10
CA GLU A 241 -10.76 -1.84 -1.08
C GLU A 241 -11.60 -1.35 -2.26
N VAL A 242 -11.62 -0.03 -2.51
CA VAL A 242 -12.43 0.56 -3.57
C VAL A 242 -11.98 0.09 -4.95
N ALA A 243 -10.66 0.11 -5.22
CA ALA A 243 -10.11 -0.35 -6.50
C ALA A 243 -10.37 -1.84 -6.74
N HIS A 244 -10.18 -2.67 -5.71
CA HIS A 244 -10.48 -4.10 -5.80
C HIS A 244 -11.96 -4.36 -6.14
N LEU A 245 -12.87 -3.63 -5.52
CA LEU A 245 -14.32 -3.77 -5.78
C LEU A 245 -14.69 -3.31 -7.19
N ILE A 246 -14.10 -2.22 -7.69
CA ILE A 246 -14.29 -1.77 -9.09
C ILE A 246 -13.87 -2.85 -10.08
N LEU A 247 -12.74 -3.50 -9.85
CA LEU A 247 -12.17 -4.44 -10.79
C LEU A 247 -12.81 -5.83 -10.74
N ASN A 248 -13.22 -6.31 -9.56
CA ASN A 248 -13.56 -7.71 -9.35
C ASN A 248 -15.00 -7.98 -8.91
N VAL A 249 -15.76 -6.96 -8.44
CA VAL A 249 -17.10 -7.15 -7.90
C VAL A 249 -18.13 -6.30 -8.64
N GLY A 250 -17.97 -4.97 -8.60
CA GLY A 250 -18.85 -4.04 -9.29
C GLY A 250 -18.80 -2.63 -8.69
N GLU A 251 -19.21 -1.65 -9.52
CA GLU A 251 -19.14 -0.22 -9.14
C GLU A 251 -20.06 0.12 -7.95
N LYS A 252 -21.20 -0.56 -7.80
CA LYS A 252 -22.11 -0.31 -6.69
C LYS A 252 -21.48 -0.61 -5.34
N GLN A 253 -20.82 -1.77 -5.20
CA GLN A 253 -20.13 -2.16 -3.97
C GLN A 253 -18.92 -1.27 -3.71
N ALA A 254 -18.22 -0.89 -4.78
CA ALA A 254 -17.11 0.06 -4.72
C ALA A 254 -17.56 1.43 -4.22
N GLU A 255 -18.72 1.90 -4.67
CA GLU A 255 -19.32 3.15 -4.23
C GLU A 255 -19.72 3.12 -2.74
N GLU A 256 -20.29 2.00 -2.28
CA GLU A 256 -20.61 1.80 -0.86
C GLU A 256 -19.33 1.86 0.02
N ALA A 257 -18.24 1.24 -0.43
CA ALA A 257 -16.95 1.31 0.26
C ALA A 257 -16.36 2.72 0.22
N PHE A 258 -16.41 3.41 -0.92
CA PHE A 258 -15.95 4.79 -1.05
C PHE A 258 -16.70 5.74 -0.10
N LYS A 259 -18.03 5.60 -0.01
CA LYS A 259 -18.85 6.36 0.94
C LYS A 259 -18.47 6.09 2.38
N TYR A 260 -18.25 4.83 2.76
CA TYR A 260 -17.82 4.47 4.10
C TYR A 260 -16.53 5.23 4.49
N TRP A 261 -15.50 5.19 3.64
CA TRP A 261 -14.25 5.91 3.92
C TRP A 261 -14.44 7.43 3.98
N HIS A 262 -15.28 7.98 3.12
CA HIS A 262 -15.60 9.40 3.14
C HIS A 262 -16.40 9.81 4.41
N GLU A 263 -17.36 9.00 4.84
CA GLU A 263 -18.13 9.22 6.06
C GLU A 263 -17.23 9.17 7.32
N GLU A 264 -16.25 8.25 7.35
CA GLU A 264 -15.35 8.08 8.48
C GLU A 264 -14.28 9.18 8.60
N PHE A 265 -13.75 9.68 7.48
CA PHE A 265 -12.64 10.63 7.45
C PHE A 265 -13.02 12.04 6.98
N GLY A 266 -14.20 12.22 6.41
CA GLY A 266 -14.69 13.52 5.92
C GLY A 266 -13.70 14.21 4.98
N ASN A 267 -13.33 15.45 5.28
CA ASN A 267 -12.37 16.24 4.49
C ASN A 267 -10.91 15.72 4.55
N ASP A 268 -10.64 14.71 5.36
CA ASP A 268 -9.34 14.04 5.44
C ASP A 268 -9.32 12.71 4.65
N PHE A 269 -10.34 12.46 3.81
CA PHE A 269 -10.36 11.39 2.83
C PHE A 269 -10.07 11.91 1.43
N TYR A 270 -9.16 11.25 0.72
CA TYR A 270 -8.76 11.61 -0.64
C TYR A 270 -8.75 10.39 -1.57
N ALA A 271 -9.16 10.58 -2.81
CA ALA A 271 -8.90 9.57 -3.82
C ALA A 271 -7.46 9.70 -4.33
N GLN A 272 -6.78 8.57 -4.46
CA GLN A 272 -5.41 8.49 -4.94
C GLN A 272 -5.41 7.96 -6.38
N LEU A 273 -4.89 8.74 -7.32
CA LEU A 273 -4.84 8.38 -8.72
C LEU A 273 -3.41 7.97 -9.09
N MET A 274 -3.27 6.83 -9.75
CA MET A 274 -1.98 6.28 -10.19
C MET A 274 -1.95 6.10 -11.70
N ARG A 275 -0.76 6.29 -12.30
CA ARG A 275 -0.53 6.14 -13.74
C ARG A 275 0.79 5.44 -14.01
N HIS A 276 0.84 4.12 -13.74
CA HIS A 276 1.97 3.26 -14.12
C HIS A 276 1.79 2.63 -15.51
N GLY A 277 0.80 3.09 -16.28
CA GLY A 277 0.50 2.56 -17.61
C GLY A 277 -0.34 1.29 -17.63
N LEU A 278 -0.98 0.94 -16.53
CA LEU A 278 -1.83 -0.25 -16.40
C LEU A 278 -3.27 0.04 -16.82
N GLU A 279 -3.90 -0.87 -17.56
CA GLU A 279 -5.31 -0.74 -17.96
C GLU A 279 -6.26 -0.77 -16.76
N GLU A 280 -5.91 -1.53 -15.72
CA GLU A 280 -6.65 -1.57 -14.46
C GLU A 280 -6.68 -0.19 -13.79
N GLU A 281 -5.57 0.55 -13.81
CA GLU A 281 -5.51 1.92 -13.27
C GLU A 281 -6.37 2.90 -14.05
N LYS A 282 -6.38 2.80 -15.38
CA LYS A 282 -7.25 3.65 -16.22
C LYS A 282 -8.72 3.46 -15.85
N ARG A 283 -9.14 2.19 -15.71
CA ARG A 283 -10.50 1.85 -15.32
C ARG A 283 -10.83 2.34 -13.92
N VAL A 284 -9.95 2.12 -12.94
CA VAL A 284 -10.13 2.56 -11.55
C VAL A 284 -10.18 4.08 -11.47
N ASN A 285 -9.25 4.79 -12.09
CA ASN A 285 -9.20 6.25 -12.09
C ASN A 285 -10.47 6.87 -12.66
N ALA A 286 -11.00 6.31 -13.77
CA ALA A 286 -12.24 6.81 -14.39
C ALA A 286 -13.45 6.69 -13.44
N VAL A 287 -13.52 5.61 -12.65
CA VAL A 287 -14.60 5.42 -11.66
C VAL A 287 -14.39 6.33 -10.46
N LEU A 288 -13.15 6.41 -9.93
CA LEU A 288 -12.80 7.26 -8.79
C LEU A 288 -13.12 8.74 -9.08
N LEU A 289 -12.79 9.24 -10.26
CA LEU A 289 -13.11 10.63 -10.65
C LEU A 289 -14.62 10.90 -10.63
N ARG A 290 -15.45 9.95 -11.10
CA ARG A 290 -16.92 10.08 -11.00
C ARG A 290 -17.42 10.07 -9.55
N PHE A 291 -16.81 9.26 -8.69
CA PHE A 291 -17.14 9.26 -7.26
C PHE A 291 -16.71 10.55 -6.59
N CYS A 292 -15.50 11.07 -6.91
CA CYS A 292 -15.01 12.34 -6.41
C CYS A 292 -15.94 13.50 -6.77
N GLU A 293 -16.36 13.60 -8.02
CA GLU A 293 -17.34 14.60 -8.45
C GLU A 293 -18.68 14.45 -7.72
N LYS A 294 -19.19 13.22 -7.60
CA LYS A 294 -20.48 12.94 -6.97
C LYS A 294 -20.53 13.25 -5.47
N TYR A 295 -19.43 13.04 -4.75
CA TYR A 295 -19.36 13.14 -3.29
C TYR A 295 -18.53 14.33 -2.81
N ASP A 296 -18.07 15.21 -3.71
CA ASP A 296 -17.19 16.34 -3.41
C ASP A 296 -15.91 15.93 -2.66
N VAL A 297 -15.33 14.80 -3.06
CA VAL A 297 -14.07 14.28 -2.52
C VAL A 297 -12.92 14.71 -3.41
N LYS A 298 -11.88 15.26 -2.80
CA LYS A 298 -10.66 15.66 -3.53
C LYS A 298 -9.80 14.45 -3.88
N TYR A 299 -8.96 14.61 -4.91
CA TYR A 299 -8.05 13.57 -5.36
C TYR A 299 -6.65 14.12 -5.61
N PHE A 300 -5.65 13.27 -5.52
CA PHE A 300 -4.27 13.64 -5.82
C PHE A 300 -3.54 12.55 -6.60
N ALA A 301 -2.50 12.98 -7.34
CA ALA A 301 -1.62 12.09 -8.08
C ALA A 301 -0.62 11.40 -7.14
N ALA A 302 -0.47 10.10 -7.27
CA ALA A 302 0.51 9.32 -6.55
C ALA A 302 1.26 8.35 -7.47
N ASN A 303 2.42 7.94 -7.02
CA ASN A 303 3.21 6.88 -7.62
C ASN A 303 3.61 5.92 -6.50
N ASN A 304 3.12 4.70 -6.53
CA ASN A 304 3.44 3.69 -5.53
C ASN A 304 4.89 3.21 -5.71
N VAL A 305 5.81 3.82 -4.96
CA VAL A 305 7.25 3.64 -5.15
C VAL A 305 7.78 2.44 -4.39
N PHE A 306 8.55 1.58 -5.06
CA PHE A 306 9.21 0.42 -4.48
C PHE A 306 10.73 0.40 -4.67
N TYR A 307 11.27 1.20 -5.57
CA TYR A 307 12.71 1.28 -5.83
C TYR A 307 13.14 2.68 -6.29
N PRO A 308 14.42 3.05 -6.05
CA PRO A 308 14.85 4.44 -6.23
C PRO A 308 14.93 4.91 -7.67
N SER A 309 15.28 4.05 -8.62
CA SER A 309 15.51 4.40 -10.03
C SER A 309 14.95 3.32 -10.94
N GLU A 310 14.62 3.65 -12.17
CA GLU A 310 14.12 2.71 -13.17
C GLU A 310 15.07 1.52 -13.36
N ASP A 311 16.38 1.76 -13.35
CA ASP A 311 17.41 0.71 -13.46
C ASP A 311 17.39 -0.30 -12.30
N ASP A 312 16.79 0.04 -11.15
CA ASP A 312 16.69 -0.83 -9.99
C ASP A 312 15.53 -1.84 -10.09
N ALA A 313 14.71 -1.78 -11.15
CA ALA A 313 13.57 -2.66 -11.35
C ALA A 313 13.94 -4.14 -11.32
N GLN A 314 15.09 -4.51 -11.94
CA GLN A 314 15.57 -5.89 -11.93
C GLN A 314 16.02 -6.35 -10.53
N ALA A 315 16.68 -5.49 -9.77
CA ALA A 315 17.09 -5.79 -8.40
C ALA A 315 15.87 -5.97 -7.49
N HIS A 316 14.84 -5.13 -7.69
CA HIS A 316 13.56 -5.27 -7.00
C HIS A 316 12.83 -6.58 -7.37
N ASP A 317 12.81 -6.97 -8.64
CA ASP A 317 12.22 -8.23 -9.08
C ASP A 317 12.92 -9.45 -8.45
N LEU A 318 14.26 -9.42 -8.34
CA LEU A 318 15.02 -10.44 -7.61
C LEU A 318 14.65 -10.50 -6.13
N LEU A 319 14.43 -9.35 -5.48
CA LEU A 319 13.97 -9.30 -4.09
C LEU A 319 12.60 -9.97 -3.92
N LEU A 320 11.66 -9.73 -4.86
CA LEU A 320 10.36 -10.39 -4.86
C LEU A 320 10.48 -11.90 -5.08
N CYS A 321 11.40 -12.36 -5.94
CA CYS A 321 11.69 -13.80 -6.10
C CYS A 321 12.17 -14.43 -4.78
N VAL A 322 13.05 -13.74 -4.04
CA VAL A 322 13.49 -14.20 -2.72
C VAL A 322 12.33 -14.29 -1.74
N LYS A 323 11.46 -13.28 -1.72
CA LYS A 323 10.27 -13.25 -0.86
C LYS A 323 9.32 -14.43 -1.10
N GLU A 324 9.03 -14.71 -2.38
CA GLU A 324 8.07 -15.73 -2.79
C GLU A 324 8.72 -17.14 -2.89
N ASN A 325 10.05 -17.23 -2.70
CA ASN A 325 10.83 -18.45 -2.92
C ASN A 325 10.65 -19.04 -4.35
N GLU A 326 10.65 -18.15 -5.34
CA GLU A 326 10.46 -18.47 -6.75
C GLU A 326 11.73 -18.14 -7.56
N LEU A 327 11.85 -18.74 -8.72
CA LEU A 327 12.93 -18.44 -9.66
C LEU A 327 12.56 -17.24 -10.52
N GLN A 328 13.55 -16.42 -10.91
CA GLN A 328 13.33 -15.28 -11.79
C GLN A 328 12.78 -15.69 -13.16
N ASP A 329 13.17 -16.86 -13.67
CA ASP A 329 12.68 -17.42 -14.95
C ASP A 329 11.21 -17.86 -14.89
N THR A 330 10.60 -17.96 -13.69
CA THR A 330 9.16 -18.21 -13.56
C THR A 330 8.41 -17.01 -14.10
N PRO A 331 7.47 -17.16 -15.07
CA PRO A 331 6.74 -16.04 -15.63
C PRO A 331 5.93 -15.27 -14.59
N ILE A 332 5.91 -13.94 -14.69
CA ILE A 332 5.06 -13.07 -13.85
C ILE A 332 3.61 -13.27 -14.28
N GLY A 333 2.71 -13.47 -13.30
CA GLY A 333 1.30 -13.66 -13.57
C GLY A 333 0.52 -14.18 -12.37
N ARG A 334 -0.67 -14.71 -12.63
CA ARG A 334 -1.56 -15.28 -11.60
C ARG A 334 -1.83 -16.76 -11.85
N GLY A 335 -1.93 -17.52 -10.78
CA GLY A 335 -2.27 -18.95 -10.84
C GLY A 335 -1.05 -19.86 -10.86
N ARG A 336 -1.30 -21.16 -11.11
CA ARG A 336 -0.27 -22.20 -11.05
C ARG A 336 0.76 -22.03 -12.17
N GLY A 337 2.04 -22.00 -11.84
CA GLY A 337 3.15 -21.84 -12.78
C GLY A 337 3.54 -20.39 -13.07
N PHE A 338 2.95 -19.45 -12.32
CA PHE A 338 3.30 -18.03 -12.36
C PHE A 338 3.78 -17.58 -10.98
N ARG A 339 4.61 -16.54 -10.95
CA ARG A 339 5.04 -15.86 -9.73
C ARG A 339 4.51 -14.44 -9.65
N PHE A 340 4.53 -13.89 -8.46
CA PHE A 340 4.30 -12.46 -8.26
C PHE A 340 5.47 -11.64 -8.79
N GLY A 341 5.17 -10.48 -9.37
CA GLY A 341 6.13 -9.49 -9.85
C GLY A 341 5.39 -8.24 -10.33
N MET A 342 6.10 -7.13 -10.52
CA MET A 342 5.53 -5.92 -11.09
C MET A 342 5.27 -6.11 -12.59
N ALA A 343 4.16 -5.54 -13.07
CA ALA A 343 3.74 -5.68 -14.46
C ALA A 343 4.68 -4.93 -15.44
N ASN A 344 5.34 -3.86 -14.96
CA ASN A 344 6.31 -3.06 -15.71
C ASN A 344 7.32 -2.40 -14.74
N HIS A 345 8.19 -1.52 -15.24
CA HIS A 345 9.26 -0.87 -14.48
C HIS A 345 8.89 0.54 -13.98
N GLU A 346 7.62 0.90 -13.94
CA GLU A 346 7.15 2.25 -13.62
C GLU A 346 7.05 2.58 -12.12
N PHE A 347 7.40 1.66 -11.23
CA PHE A 347 7.25 1.79 -9.78
C PHE A 347 8.48 2.40 -9.08
N TYR A 348 9.29 3.18 -9.83
CA TYR A 348 10.44 3.88 -9.29
C TYR A 348 10.09 5.28 -8.77
N PHE A 349 11.04 5.87 -8.03
CA PHE A 349 10.92 7.24 -7.52
C PHE A 349 11.07 8.24 -8.67
N LYS A 350 9.93 8.62 -9.25
CA LYS A 350 9.85 9.58 -10.37
C LYS A 350 10.14 11.00 -9.90
N SER A 351 10.76 11.79 -10.77
CA SER A 351 10.94 13.23 -10.56
C SER A 351 9.62 13.99 -10.61
N GLN A 352 9.60 15.21 -10.07
CA GLN A 352 8.47 16.13 -10.19
C GLN A 352 8.08 16.40 -11.64
N VAL A 353 9.08 16.51 -12.53
CA VAL A 353 8.85 16.74 -13.96
C VAL A 353 8.11 15.56 -14.58
N GLU A 354 8.54 14.34 -14.31
CA GLU A 354 7.87 13.14 -14.81
C GLU A 354 6.43 13.04 -14.29
N MET A 355 6.22 13.26 -12.99
CA MET A 355 4.88 13.18 -12.41
C MET A 355 3.96 14.28 -12.93
N LYS A 356 4.43 15.53 -13.06
CA LYS A 356 3.66 16.63 -13.64
C LYS A 356 3.29 16.35 -15.09
N LYS A 357 4.19 15.76 -15.89
CA LYS A 357 3.91 15.35 -17.26
C LYS A 357 2.84 14.24 -17.33
N LEU A 358 2.90 13.25 -16.43
CA LEU A 358 1.91 12.16 -16.37
C LEU A 358 0.48 12.64 -16.06
N PHE A 359 0.35 13.79 -15.38
CA PHE A 359 -0.95 14.33 -14.94
C PHE A 359 -1.24 15.72 -15.51
N VAL A 360 -0.60 16.09 -16.61
CA VAL A 360 -0.78 17.42 -17.23
C VAL A 360 -2.22 17.68 -17.69
N ASP A 361 -2.94 16.65 -18.09
CA ASP A 361 -4.36 16.67 -18.44
C ASP A 361 -5.30 16.78 -17.24
N LEU A 362 -4.77 16.56 -16.02
CA LEU A 362 -5.54 16.58 -14.78
C LEU A 362 -4.76 17.36 -13.69
N PRO A 363 -4.55 18.67 -13.87
CA PRO A 363 -3.67 19.47 -13.01
C PRO A 363 -4.12 19.52 -11.54
N GLU A 364 -5.42 19.37 -11.28
CA GLU A 364 -5.97 19.32 -9.92
C GLU A 364 -5.37 18.18 -9.10
N ALA A 365 -5.03 17.04 -9.74
CA ALA A 365 -4.38 15.93 -9.07
C ALA A 365 -2.99 16.31 -8.50
N ILE A 366 -2.30 17.27 -9.09
CA ILE A 366 -1.02 17.79 -8.60
C ILE A 366 -1.24 18.93 -7.60
N THR A 367 -2.15 19.87 -7.88
CA THR A 367 -2.36 21.05 -7.02
C THR A 367 -2.94 20.66 -5.65
N THR A 368 -3.76 19.62 -5.58
CA THR A 368 -4.31 19.09 -4.33
C THR A 368 -3.24 18.56 -3.37
N ILE A 369 -2.07 18.12 -3.88
CA ILE A 369 -0.96 17.64 -3.04
C ILE A 369 -0.53 18.71 -2.04
N LYS A 370 -0.48 19.98 -2.47
CA LYS A 370 -0.15 21.10 -1.58
C LYS A 370 -1.10 21.17 -0.38
N GLU A 371 -2.41 21.00 -0.60
CA GLU A 371 -3.40 21.00 0.49
C GLU A 371 -3.14 19.87 1.48
N VAL A 372 -2.86 18.66 0.99
CA VAL A 372 -2.54 17.51 1.84
C VAL A 372 -1.29 17.80 2.68
N VAL A 373 -0.23 18.32 2.05
CA VAL A 373 1.02 18.68 2.74
C VAL A 373 0.81 19.79 3.78
N ASP A 374 -0.02 20.77 3.46
CA ASP A 374 -0.32 21.90 4.37
C ASP A 374 -1.14 21.47 5.60
N LYS A 375 -1.92 20.39 5.53
CA LYS A 375 -2.64 19.80 6.67
C LYS A 375 -1.74 19.09 7.67
N ILE A 376 -0.51 18.76 7.28
CA ILE A 376 0.42 18.00 8.11
C ILE A 376 1.31 18.97 8.88
N GLU A 377 1.37 18.82 10.18
CA GLU A 377 2.26 19.57 11.06
C GLU A 377 3.66 18.94 11.06
N GLU A 378 4.69 19.76 11.28
CA GLU A 378 6.03 19.26 11.54
C GLU A 378 6.14 18.84 13.01
N TYR A 379 6.70 17.67 13.26
CA TYR A 379 6.96 17.15 14.58
C TYR A 379 8.25 16.33 14.61
N SER A 380 8.94 16.35 15.75
CA SER A 380 10.15 15.55 15.94
C SER A 380 9.84 14.30 16.76
N LEU A 381 10.48 13.19 16.38
CA LEU A 381 10.39 11.94 17.14
C LEU A 381 11.54 11.78 18.14
N GLY A 382 12.45 12.78 18.20
CA GLY A 382 13.54 12.82 19.16
C GLY A 382 13.00 13.07 20.56
N ARG A 383 13.49 12.31 21.53
CA ARG A 383 13.15 12.47 22.96
C ARG A 383 14.42 12.51 23.78
N ASP A 384 14.35 13.19 24.91
CA ASP A 384 15.34 13.04 25.97
C ASP A 384 15.40 11.59 26.46
N ILE A 385 16.54 11.23 27.03
CA ILE A 385 16.74 9.87 27.55
C ILE A 385 15.72 9.66 28.69
N LEU A 386 14.79 8.73 28.47
CA LEU A 386 13.82 8.31 29.46
C LEU A 386 14.44 7.17 30.28
N LEU A 387 14.94 7.50 31.46
CA LEU A 387 15.36 6.48 32.42
C LEU A 387 14.13 5.90 33.14
N PRO A 388 14.08 4.58 33.36
CA PRO A 388 13.06 3.97 34.19
C PRO A 388 13.09 4.60 35.58
N LYS A 389 11.91 5.01 36.09
CA LYS A 389 11.82 5.47 37.46
C LYS A 389 11.80 4.25 38.38
N PHE A 390 12.86 4.09 39.18
CA PHE A 390 12.95 3.02 40.15
C PHE A 390 12.26 3.44 41.46
N GLU A 391 11.38 2.58 41.98
CA GLU A 391 10.75 2.80 43.29
C GLU A 391 11.72 2.36 44.38
N ILE A 392 12.21 3.33 45.15
CA ILE A 392 13.09 3.09 46.28
C ILE A 392 12.28 2.90 47.57
N PRO A 393 12.79 2.08 48.54
CA PRO A 393 12.16 1.98 49.87
C PRO A 393 12.09 3.35 50.58
N GLU A 394 11.02 3.57 51.35
CA GLU A 394 10.74 4.86 52.03
C GLU A 394 11.84 5.33 53.00
N GLU A 395 12.64 4.43 53.50
CA GLU A 395 13.76 4.75 54.43
C GLU A 395 14.94 5.43 53.75
N PHE A 396 15.02 5.47 52.41
CA PHE A 396 16.08 6.15 51.69
C PHE A 396 15.64 7.48 51.12
N ALA A 397 16.54 8.49 51.23
CA ALA A 397 16.22 9.86 50.81
C ALA A 397 16.11 10.02 49.28
N ASP A 398 16.94 9.28 48.56
CA ASP A 398 16.99 9.29 47.09
C ASP A 398 17.61 7.99 46.52
N GLU A 399 17.62 7.86 45.21
CA GLU A 399 18.19 6.73 44.49
C GLU A 399 19.69 6.57 44.75
N ASN A 400 20.44 7.66 44.97
CA ASN A 400 21.88 7.59 45.29
C ASN A 400 22.10 6.94 46.64
N ALA A 401 21.31 7.30 47.67
CA ALA A 401 21.39 6.72 49.00
C ALA A 401 21.09 5.20 48.96
N TYR A 402 20.08 4.81 48.22
CA TYR A 402 19.71 3.41 48.06
C TYR A 402 20.75 2.61 47.28
N LEU A 403 21.25 3.11 46.15
CA LEU A 403 22.32 2.48 45.39
C LEU A 403 23.60 2.31 46.23
N LYS A 404 23.98 3.36 47.00
CA LYS A 404 25.10 3.30 47.91
C LYS A 404 24.92 2.18 48.94
N HIS A 405 23.76 2.09 49.57
CA HIS A 405 23.45 1.02 50.52
C HIS A 405 23.61 -0.37 49.87
N LEU A 406 22.99 -0.60 48.73
CA LEU A 406 23.07 -1.90 48.02
C LEU A 406 24.53 -2.25 47.61
N ALA A 407 25.27 -1.27 47.12
CA ALA A 407 26.68 -1.47 46.72
C ALA A 407 27.56 -1.87 47.89
N PHE A 408 27.43 -1.23 49.06
CA PHE A 408 28.18 -1.57 50.25
C PHE A 408 27.73 -2.90 50.85
N GLU A 409 26.44 -3.23 50.90
CA GLU A 409 25.96 -4.54 51.33
C GLU A 409 26.44 -5.65 50.40
N GLY A 410 26.41 -5.40 49.08
CA GLY A 410 26.95 -6.33 48.07
C GLY A 410 28.46 -6.56 48.22
N ALA A 411 29.19 -5.49 48.46
CA ALA A 411 30.66 -5.56 48.68
C ALA A 411 31.01 -6.35 49.98
N LYS A 412 30.26 -6.11 51.07
CA LYS A 412 30.41 -6.84 52.30
C LYS A 412 30.16 -8.35 52.15
N LYS A 413 29.10 -8.71 51.37
CA LYS A 413 28.81 -10.12 51.06
C LYS A 413 29.92 -10.75 50.21
N LYS A 414 30.51 -9.99 49.27
CA LYS A 414 31.49 -10.49 48.31
C LYS A 414 32.91 -10.56 48.88
N TYR A 415 33.36 -9.56 49.63
CA TYR A 415 34.74 -9.43 50.14
C TYR A 415 34.89 -9.76 51.61
N GLY A 416 33.79 -9.86 52.39
CA GLY A 416 33.76 -10.05 53.83
C GLY A 416 34.09 -8.78 54.60
N GLU A 417 35.35 -8.36 54.63
CA GLU A 417 35.80 -7.11 55.21
C GLU A 417 36.00 -6.03 54.14
N ILE A 418 35.48 -4.84 54.35
CA ILE A 418 35.67 -3.69 53.44
C ILE A 418 36.94 -2.96 53.89
N THR A 419 38.01 -3.11 53.11
CA THR A 419 39.24 -2.35 53.35
C THR A 419 39.05 -0.90 52.87
N GLN A 420 39.95 0.00 53.32
CA GLN A 420 39.94 1.40 52.87
C GLN A 420 40.05 1.52 51.35
N GLU A 421 40.83 0.68 50.70
CA GLU A 421 40.95 0.65 49.23
C GLU A 421 39.60 0.31 48.55
N ILE A 422 38.88 -0.67 49.08
CA ILE A 422 37.54 -1.05 48.55
C ILE A 422 36.55 0.07 48.80
N GLU A 423 36.57 0.69 49.97
CA GLU A 423 35.67 1.82 50.28
C GLU A 423 35.93 3.02 49.39
N ASP A 424 37.19 3.41 49.19
CA ASP A 424 37.58 4.51 48.32
C ASP A 424 37.14 4.25 46.88
N ARG A 425 37.33 3.03 46.41
CA ARG A 425 36.89 2.65 45.08
C ARG A 425 35.37 2.68 44.91
N LEU A 426 34.60 2.14 45.84
CA LEU A 426 33.14 2.19 45.84
C LEU A 426 32.61 3.62 45.82
N ASN A 427 33.15 4.48 46.70
CA ASN A 427 32.76 5.87 46.75
C ASN A 427 33.11 6.62 45.46
N PHE A 428 34.23 6.32 44.82
CA PHE A 428 34.59 6.88 43.52
C PHE A 428 33.57 6.49 42.42
N GLU A 429 33.27 5.21 42.28
CA GLU A 429 32.35 4.71 41.28
C GLU A 429 30.94 5.24 41.50
N LEU A 430 30.44 5.22 42.72
CA LEU A 430 29.13 5.78 43.10
C LEU A 430 29.03 7.27 42.79
N LYS A 431 30.15 8.02 43.05
CA LYS A 431 30.17 9.43 42.68
C LYS A 431 30.10 9.64 41.18
N VAL A 432 30.79 8.87 40.38
CA VAL A 432 30.72 8.95 38.91
C VAL A 432 29.28 8.68 38.43
N VAL A 433 28.61 7.64 38.96
CA VAL A 433 27.24 7.30 38.62
C VAL A 433 26.26 8.44 39.01
N ALA A 434 26.48 9.03 40.21
CA ALA A 434 25.68 10.15 40.68
C ALA A 434 25.86 11.43 39.83
N ASP A 435 27.14 11.76 39.52
CA ASP A 435 27.47 12.94 38.70
C ASP A 435 26.94 12.81 37.26
N MET A 436 26.78 11.61 36.74
CA MET A 436 26.15 11.34 35.43
C MET A 436 24.63 11.26 35.46
N GLY A 437 24.01 11.27 36.66
CA GLY A 437 22.54 11.23 36.79
C GLY A 437 21.90 9.85 36.54
N PHE A 438 22.66 8.74 36.73
CA PHE A 438 22.19 7.39 36.45
C PHE A 438 22.01 6.45 37.66
N PRO A 439 21.77 6.96 38.91
CA PRO A 439 21.69 6.03 40.06
C PRO A 439 20.50 5.06 39.96
N GLY A 440 19.36 5.50 39.41
CA GLY A 440 18.20 4.65 39.22
C GLY A 440 18.30 3.61 38.09
N TYR A 441 19.37 3.72 37.26
CA TYR A 441 19.63 2.74 36.20
C TYR A 441 20.40 1.53 36.75
N PHE A 442 21.32 1.73 37.71
CA PHE A 442 22.15 0.69 38.36
C PHE A 442 21.43 0.02 39.53
#